data_0f9abbbefb5de7302055d5dd421fe757
#
_entry.id   0f9abbbefb5de7302055d5dd421fe757
#
_cell.length_a   1.000
_cell.length_b   1.000
_cell.length_c   1.000
_cell.angle_alpha   90.00
_cell.angle_beta   90.00
_cell.angle_gamma   90.00
#
_symmetry.space_group_name_H-M   'P 1'
#
loop_
_entity.id
_entity.type
_entity.pdbx_description
1 polymer ?
#
loop_
_entity_poly.entity_id
_entity_poly.type
_entity_poly.pdbx_seq_one_letter_code
_entity_poly.pdbx_strand_id
1 'polypeptide(L)'
;MEEVVFDTSALIGLLRSSRRVAKGFATVFNVVEFPKALELKELGVIYPVVEDYDEAVKVSVSLFKAGKPVPAVDVLVAAMCIRRGLVLRTMDEHFRHVKSVRKEFRLDLVR
;
A
#
# COMPACT_ATOMS: atom_id res chain seq x y z
N MET A 1 -1.25 18.89 -0.61
CA MET A 1 -1.64 17.81 0.31
C MET A 1 -1.21 16.47 -0.25
N GLU A 2 -0.63 15.63 0.59
CA GLU A 2 -0.21 14.31 0.15
C GLU A 2 -1.40 13.36 0.08
N GLU A 3 -1.49 12.61 -1.01
CA GLU A 3 -2.51 11.60 -1.13
C GLU A 3 -2.02 10.29 -0.52
N VAL A 4 -2.87 9.66 0.25
CA VAL A 4 -2.54 8.49 1.05
C VAL A 4 -3.27 7.26 0.56
N VAL A 5 -2.53 6.16 0.44
CA VAL A 5 -3.08 4.82 0.25
C VAL A 5 -3.02 4.12 1.60
N PHE A 6 -4.15 3.59 2.05
CA PHE A 6 -4.23 2.86 3.31
C PHE A 6 -4.07 1.37 3.05
N ASP A 7 -3.06 0.77 3.64
CA ASP A 7 -2.89 -0.68 3.63
C ASP A 7 -3.94 -1.33 4.53
N THR A 8 -4.13 -2.62 4.41
CA THR A 8 -5.15 -3.38 5.15
C THR A 8 -5.10 -3.10 6.66
N SER A 9 -3.92 -3.09 7.26
CA SER A 9 -3.78 -2.82 8.69
C SER A 9 -4.29 -1.44 9.07
N ALA A 10 -4.03 -0.43 8.24
CA ALA A 10 -4.50 0.93 8.47
C ALA A 10 -6.02 1.02 8.25
N LEU A 11 -6.56 0.31 7.26
CA LEU A 11 -8.00 0.28 7.01
C LEU A 11 -8.76 -0.30 8.20
N ILE A 12 -8.24 -1.37 8.79
CA ILE A 12 -8.84 -1.98 9.98
C ILE A 12 -8.88 -0.97 11.12
N GLY A 13 -7.80 -0.22 11.33
CA GLY A 13 -7.75 0.81 12.35
C GLY A 13 -8.78 1.91 12.14
N LEU A 14 -8.94 2.37 10.90
CA LEU A 14 -9.92 3.38 10.56
C LEU A 14 -11.35 2.89 10.78
N LEU A 15 -11.63 1.64 10.45
CA LEU A 15 -12.96 1.07 10.61
C LEU A 15 -13.37 0.96 12.09
N ARG A 16 -12.39 0.80 12.97
CA ARG A 16 -12.62 0.77 14.41
C ARG A 16 -12.83 2.15 15.03
N SER A 17 -12.49 3.21 14.30
CA SER A 17 -12.68 4.57 14.78
C SER A 17 -14.16 4.94 14.73
N SER A 18 -14.57 5.89 15.58
CA SER A 18 -15.97 6.33 15.64
C SER A 18 -16.42 7.05 14.36
N ARG A 19 -15.48 7.67 13.64
CA ARG A 19 -15.80 8.45 12.45
C ARG A 19 -15.98 7.60 11.21
N ARG A 20 -15.20 6.53 11.10
CA ARG A 20 -15.22 5.60 9.95
C ARG A 20 -15.08 6.31 8.60
N VAL A 21 -14.16 7.26 8.55
CA VAL A 21 -13.88 8.07 7.36
C VAL A 21 -12.42 7.86 6.97
N ALA A 22 -12.17 7.64 5.68
CA ALA A 22 -10.83 7.48 5.13
C ALA A 22 -10.67 8.39 3.92
N LYS A 23 -10.10 9.57 4.15
CA LYS A 23 -9.83 10.50 3.04
C LYS A 23 -8.57 10.07 2.30
N GLY A 24 -8.74 9.23 1.31
CA GLY A 24 -7.64 8.68 0.54
C GLY A 24 -8.08 7.46 -0.24
N PHE A 25 -7.16 6.54 -0.42
CA PHE A 25 -7.36 5.40 -1.30
C PHE A 25 -7.01 4.08 -0.64
N ALA A 26 -7.58 3.01 -1.17
CA ALA A 26 -7.09 1.65 -0.98
C ALA A 26 -6.85 1.05 -2.35
N THR A 27 -5.93 0.12 -2.48
CA THR A 27 -5.83 -0.65 -3.71
C THR A 27 -6.94 -1.70 -3.72
N VAL A 28 -7.31 -2.17 -4.91
CA VAL A 28 -8.27 -3.26 -5.03
C VAL A 28 -7.80 -4.51 -4.28
N PHE A 29 -6.49 -4.74 -4.19
CA PHE A 29 -5.92 -5.87 -3.44
C PHE A 29 -6.26 -5.80 -1.96
N ASN A 30 -6.16 -4.61 -1.36
CA ASN A 30 -6.53 -4.40 0.04
C ASN A 30 -8.02 -4.59 0.26
N VAL A 31 -8.84 -4.18 -0.70
CA VAL A 31 -10.29 -4.36 -0.61
C VAL A 31 -10.67 -5.84 -0.70
N VAL A 32 -9.99 -6.60 -1.58
CA VAL A 32 -10.22 -8.05 -1.68
C VAL A 32 -9.82 -8.75 -0.38
N GLU A 33 -8.72 -8.32 0.23
CA GLU A 33 -8.26 -8.84 1.52
C GLU A 33 -9.22 -8.48 2.67
N PHE A 34 -9.78 -7.29 2.62
CA PHE A 34 -10.60 -6.74 3.70
C PHE A 34 -11.79 -5.95 3.11
N PRO A 35 -12.83 -6.66 2.62
CA PRO A 35 -13.94 -6.00 1.93
C PRO A 35 -14.76 -5.06 2.80
N LYS A 36 -14.69 -5.17 4.13
CA LYS A 36 -15.32 -4.21 5.03
C LYS A 36 -14.80 -2.79 4.84
N ALA A 37 -13.63 -2.63 4.21
CA ALA A 37 -13.10 -1.31 3.88
C ALA A 37 -14.11 -0.47 3.08
N LEU A 38 -14.98 -1.12 2.30
CA LEU A 38 -16.00 -0.41 1.53
C LEU A 38 -17.04 0.31 2.39
N GLU A 39 -17.10 0.03 3.69
CA GLU A 39 -17.97 0.74 4.63
C GLU A 39 -17.38 2.08 5.05
N LEU A 40 -16.10 2.33 4.77
CA LEU A 40 -15.45 3.60 5.09
C LEU A 40 -15.92 4.68 4.13
N LYS A 41 -16.30 5.84 4.68
CA LYS A 41 -16.72 6.99 3.86
C LYS A 41 -15.49 7.63 3.22
N GLU A 42 -15.67 8.17 2.04
CA GLU A 42 -14.67 8.94 1.28
C GLU A 42 -13.46 8.12 0.83
N LEU A 43 -13.51 6.80 0.93
CA LEU A 43 -12.42 5.95 0.46
C LEU A 43 -12.57 5.71 -1.04
N GLY A 44 -11.53 6.08 -1.80
CA GLY A 44 -11.41 5.71 -3.21
C GLY A 44 -10.71 4.37 -3.36
N VAL A 45 -10.99 3.66 -4.45
CA VAL A 45 -10.31 2.40 -4.76
C VAL A 45 -9.52 2.57 -6.04
N ILE A 46 -8.24 2.23 -6.02
CA ILE A 46 -7.38 2.28 -7.20
C ILE A 46 -7.09 0.87 -7.69
N TYR A 47 -7.10 0.74 -9.01
CA TYR A 47 -6.89 -0.53 -9.70
C TYR A 47 -5.53 -0.50 -10.39
N PRO A 48 -4.85 -1.64 -10.46
CA PRO A 48 -3.56 -1.69 -11.15
C PRO A 48 -3.74 -1.61 -12.66
N VAL A 49 -2.73 -1.05 -13.30
CA VAL A 49 -2.56 -1.12 -14.75
C VAL A 49 -1.35 -2.00 -15.05
N VAL A 50 -1.14 -2.34 -16.31
CA VAL A 50 -0.05 -3.26 -16.70
C VAL A 50 1.31 -2.77 -16.17
N GLU A 51 1.56 -1.47 -16.24
CA GLU A 51 2.82 -0.88 -15.79
C GLU A 51 3.08 -1.09 -14.29
N ASP A 52 2.03 -1.26 -13.50
CA ASP A 52 2.21 -1.55 -12.07
C ASP A 52 2.83 -2.92 -11.87
N TYR A 53 2.43 -3.89 -12.68
CA TYR A 53 3.00 -5.24 -12.61
C TYR A 53 4.47 -5.23 -13.04
N ASP A 54 4.80 -4.48 -14.09
CA ASP A 54 6.18 -4.34 -14.53
C ASP A 54 7.04 -3.72 -13.42
N GLU A 55 6.52 -2.67 -12.76
CA GLU A 55 7.22 -2.04 -11.66
C GLU A 55 7.39 -3.01 -10.48
N ALA A 56 6.35 -3.79 -10.19
CA ALA A 56 6.40 -4.78 -9.11
C ALA A 56 7.48 -5.83 -9.36
N VAL A 57 7.64 -6.27 -10.61
CA VAL A 57 8.71 -7.21 -10.96
C VAL A 57 10.08 -6.60 -10.66
N LYS A 58 10.28 -5.33 -11.03
CA LYS A 58 11.56 -4.64 -10.76
C LYS A 58 11.83 -4.53 -9.26
N VAL A 59 10.82 -4.19 -8.48
CA VAL A 59 10.94 -4.11 -7.02
C VAL A 59 11.28 -5.49 -6.45
N SER A 60 10.59 -6.53 -6.91
CA SER A 60 10.84 -7.91 -6.49
C SER A 60 12.27 -8.35 -6.76
N VAL A 61 12.81 -8.01 -7.93
CA VAL A 61 14.19 -8.33 -8.29
C VAL A 61 15.16 -7.68 -7.29
N SER A 62 14.94 -6.39 -6.98
CA SER A 62 15.78 -5.67 -6.01
C SER A 62 15.71 -6.29 -4.63
N LEU A 63 14.51 -6.66 -4.19
CA LEU A 63 14.30 -7.30 -2.89
C LEU A 63 14.98 -8.67 -2.83
N PHE A 64 14.85 -9.44 -3.89
CA PHE A 64 15.49 -10.76 -3.99
C PHE A 64 17.00 -10.64 -3.87
N LYS A 65 17.59 -9.71 -4.61
CA LYS A 65 19.06 -9.47 -4.57
C LYS A 65 19.52 -9.00 -3.19
N ALA A 66 18.68 -8.27 -2.48
CA ALA A 66 19.00 -7.78 -1.14
C ALA A 66 18.74 -8.83 -0.05
N GLY A 67 18.16 -9.99 -0.40
CA GLY A 67 17.80 -11.01 0.58
C GLY A 67 16.69 -10.59 1.51
N LYS A 68 15.77 -9.72 1.04
CA LYS A 68 14.68 -9.15 1.84
C LYS A 68 13.33 -9.49 1.21
N PRO A 69 12.85 -10.72 1.37
CA PRO A 69 11.57 -11.11 0.74
C PRO A 69 10.40 -10.36 1.34
N VAL A 70 9.45 -9.99 0.46
CA VAL A 70 8.20 -9.35 0.82
C VAL A 70 7.09 -10.09 0.07
N PRO A 71 5.93 -10.35 0.70
CA PRO A 71 4.82 -11.02 0.01
C PRO A 71 4.41 -10.30 -1.28
N ALA A 72 4.02 -11.08 -2.28
CA ALA A 72 3.77 -10.57 -3.63
C ALA A 72 2.72 -9.46 -3.66
N VAL A 73 1.63 -9.59 -2.90
CA VAL A 73 0.57 -8.57 -2.88
C VAL A 73 1.12 -7.25 -2.31
N ASP A 74 1.96 -7.31 -1.28
CA ASP A 74 2.57 -6.12 -0.70
C ASP A 74 3.49 -5.42 -1.69
N VAL A 75 4.23 -6.21 -2.50
CA VAL A 75 5.07 -5.65 -3.55
C VAL A 75 4.22 -4.92 -4.60
N LEU A 76 3.08 -5.52 -4.97
CA LEU A 76 2.15 -4.88 -5.91
C LEU A 76 1.59 -3.57 -5.36
N VAL A 77 1.18 -3.56 -4.10
CA VAL A 77 0.67 -2.35 -3.44
C VAL A 77 1.75 -1.26 -3.43
N ALA A 78 2.97 -1.63 -3.05
CA ALA A 78 4.09 -0.68 -3.03
C ALA A 78 4.39 -0.14 -4.42
N ALA A 79 4.39 -1.00 -5.44
CA ALA A 79 4.64 -0.59 -6.82
C ALA A 79 3.59 0.41 -7.31
N MET A 80 2.32 0.19 -6.97
CA MET A 80 1.24 1.11 -7.32
C MET A 80 1.47 2.49 -6.68
N CYS A 81 1.92 2.51 -5.43
CA CYS A 81 2.22 3.76 -4.73
C CYS A 81 3.43 4.47 -5.34
N ILE A 82 4.50 3.73 -5.62
CA ILE A 82 5.71 4.29 -6.23
C ILE A 82 5.39 4.97 -7.55
N ARG A 83 4.66 4.30 -8.42
CA ARG A 83 4.35 4.83 -9.75
C ARG A 83 3.48 6.09 -9.72
N ARG A 84 2.67 6.22 -8.68
CA ARG A 84 1.74 7.36 -8.55
C ARG A 84 2.23 8.45 -7.61
N GLY A 85 3.38 8.24 -6.96
CA GLY A 85 3.89 9.19 -5.98
C GLY A 85 3.01 9.31 -4.74
N LEU A 86 2.29 8.25 -4.40
CA LEU A 86 1.38 8.24 -3.25
C LEU A 86 2.09 7.73 -2.00
N VAL A 87 1.65 8.22 -0.85
CA VAL A 87 2.14 7.75 0.44
C VAL A 87 1.39 6.47 0.82
N LEU A 88 2.10 5.44 1.20
CA LEU A 88 1.47 4.24 1.78
C LEU A 88 1.48 4.34 3.30
N ARG A 89 0.30 4.31 3.89
CA ARG A 89 0.15 4.26 5.36
C ARG A 89 -0.17 2.83 5.78
N THR A 90 0.67 2.29 6.67
CA THR A 90 0.57 0.90 7.09
C THR A 90 1.13 0.72 8.50
N MET A 91 0.75 -0.37 9.15
CA MET A 91 1.37 -0.80 10.40
C MET A 91 2.34 -1.96 10.16
N ASP A 92 2.48 -2.42 8.91
CA ASP A 92 3.28 -3.58 8.56
C ASP A 92 4.74 -3.18 8.28
N GLU A 93 5.64 -3.68 9.09
CA GLU A 93 7.06 -3.35 8.99
C GLU A 93 7.75 -3.96 7.77
N HIS A 94 7.16 -4.94 7.11
CA HIS A 94 7.73 -5.52 5.89
C HIS A 94 7.99 -4.46 4.81
N PHE A 95 7.18 -3.41 4.79
CA PHE A 95 7.35 -2.33 3.81
C PHE A 95 8.65 -1.54 3.99
N ARG A 96 9.31 -1.65 5.13
CA ARG A 96 10.65 -1.07 5.31
C ARG A 96 11.65 -1.70 4.34
N HIS A 97 11.46 -2.97 4.00
CA HIS A 97 12.32 -3.65 3.02
C HIS A 97 12.20 -2.98 1.66
N VAL A 98 10.98 -2.64 1.24
CA VAL A 98 10.76 -1.92 -0.01
C VAL A 98 11.44 -0.56 0.03
N LYS A 99 11.29 0.18 1.12
CA LYS A 99 11.92 1.48 1.30
C LYS A 99 13.45 1.38 1.19
N SER A 100 14.03 0.30 1.68
CA SER A 100 15.48 0.12 1.67
C SER A 100 16.05 -0.07 0.25
N VAL A 101 15.26 -0.58 -0.70
CA VAL A 101 15.68 -0.80 -2.09
C VAL A 101 15.12 0.24 -3.06
N ARG A 102 14.11 1.00 -2.64
CA ARG A 102 13.49 2.07 -3.45
C ARG A 102 13.30 3.30 -2.58
N LYS A 103 14.22 4.23 -2.66
CA LYS A 103 14.21 5.45 -1.82
C LYS A 103 13.03 6.35 -2.13
N GLU A 104 12.53 6.34 -3.35
CA GLU A 104 11.37 7.14 -3.77
C GLU A 104 10.05 6.62 -3.20
N PHE A 105 10.00 5.41 -2.66
CA PHE A 105 8.81 4.87 -2.01
C PHE A 105 8.49 5.70 -0.78
N ARG A 106 7.28 6.23 -0.72
CA ARG A 106 6.84 7.12 0.37
C ARG A 106 6.07 6.28 1.40
N LEU A 107 6.74 5.93 2.47
CA LEU A 107 6.20 5.06 3.51
C LEU A 107 5.89 5.85 4.77
N ASP A 108 4.64 5.73 5.25
CA ASP A 108 4.21 6.26 6.55
C ASP A 108 3.85 5.05 7.42
N LEU A 109 4.83 4.62 8.21
CA LEU A 109 4.66 3.48 9.09
C LEU A 109 4.10 3.94 10.42
N VAL A 110 2.86 3.58 10.70
CA VAL A 110 2.16 3.99 11.93
C VAL A 110 2.14 2.85 12.94
N ARG A 111 1.86 3.19 14.21
CA ARG A 111 1.88 2.22 15.30
C ARG A 111 0.58 2.25 16.09
#